data_5889f1f38f5ba72e3ce22a5ad44db545
#
_entry.id   5889f1f38f5ba72e3ce22a5ad44db545
#
_cell.length_a   1.000
_cell.length_b   1.000
_cell.length_c   1.000
_cell.angle_alpha   90.00
_cell.angle_beta   90.00
_cell.angle_gamma   90.00
#
_symmetry.space_group_name_H-M   'P 1'
#
loop_
_entity.id
_entity.type
_entity.pdbx_description
1 polymer ?
#
loop_
_entity_poly.entity_id
_entity_poly.type
_entity_poly.pdbx_seq_one_letter_code
_entity_poly.pdbx_strand_id
1 'polypeptide(L)'
;MTRALSTHLFANHRLTTIWLERIWNAGIPLVEIFCARQHLDYRDKAQIAELGHWFRDSELKLHSLHSPMYSDEFWGRSGPDTVLNIAEPERMKRIHTVDEIKRALEIAETVPFRYLIQHLGVGGEEWEQRKIDTAFSSLEEISVFARQRGVEVLLENTPNQLSSAERLLMFLEMTHLDLNVCFDLGHANMNEGVEPAFRALSSHIRSTHVHDNNGSEDSHLFPLVAEGGTIDWARAMTLLRSLGGAPSGQCPLLLELREVPEWAHPLDQVRESFERLENVKSSDES
;
A
#
# COMPACT_ATOMS: atom_id res chain seq x y z
N MET A 1 4.04 -1.19 17.73
CA MET A 1 3.50 -0.54 16.50
C MET A 1 1.98 -0.70 16.50
N THR A 2 1.23 0.17 15.84
CA THR A 2 -0.23 0.02 15.71
C THR A 2 -0.55 -0.97 14.60
N ARG A 3 -1.44 -1.93 14.87
CA ARG A 3 -1.89 -2.90 13.87
C ARG A 3 -2.73 -2.21 12.79
N ALA A 4 -2.48 -2.53 11.54
CA ALA A 4 -3.26 -2.09 10.39
C ALA A 4 -3.39 -3.23 9.37
N LEU A 5 -4.48 -3.26 8.62
CA LEU A 5 -4.73 -4.29 7.60
C LEU A 5 -5.17 -3.63 6.29
N SER A 6 -4.53 -4.02 5.18
CA SER A 6 -5.03 -3.70 3.85
C SER A 6 -6.22 -4.60 3.49
N THR A 7 -7.27 -4.00 2.94
CA THR A 7 -8.40 -4.76 2.40
C THR A 7 -8.07 -5.49 1.10
N HIS A 8 -6.82 -5.44 0.64
CA HIS A 8 -6.29 -6.30 -0.43
C HIS A 8 -6.62 -7.78 -0.16
N LEU A 9 -6.57 -8.21 1.11
CA LEU A 9 -7.00 -9.54 1.53
C LEU A 9 -8.40 -9.94 1.03
N PHE A 10 -9.27 -8.95 0.79
CA PHE A 10 -10.67 -9.15 0.37
C PHE A 10 -10.95 -8.54 -1.01
N ALA A 11 -9.92 -8.25 -1.82
CA ALA A 11 -10.05 -7.53 -3.09
C ALA A 11 -10.98 -8.25 -4.11
N ASN A 12 -11.18 -9.55 -3.97
CA ASN A 12 -12.12 -10.33 -4.78
C ASN A 12 -13.59 -10.18 -4.37
N HIS A 13 -13.87 -9.54 -3.23
CA HIS A 13 -15.21 -9.36 -2.67
C HIS A 13 -15.54 -7.87 -2.62
N ARG A 14 -16.82 -7.52 -2.85
CA ARG A 14 -17.29 -6.15 -2.65
C ARG A 14 -17.08 -5.73 -1.18
N LEU A 15 -16.43 -4.62 -0.97
CA LEU A 15 -16.25 -4.04 0.36
C LEU A 15 -17.62 -3.58 0.91
N THR A 16 -17.95 -4.08 2.09
CA THR A 16 -19.13 -3.71 2.84
C THR A 16 -18.75 -3.34 4.27
N THR A 17 -19.64 -2.68 4.98
CA THR A 17 -19.47 -2.35 6.40
C THR A 17 -19.27 -3.59 7.28
N ILE A 18 -19.78 -4.76 6.85
CA ILE A 18 -19.60 -6.03 7.56
C ILE A 18 -18.11 -6.44 7.60
N TRP A 19 -17.36 -6.24 6.50
CA TRP A 19 -15.92 -6.52 6.49
C TRP A 19 -15.16 -5.58 7.41
N LEU A 20 -15.51 -4.30 7.43
CA LEU A 20 -14.88 -3.31 8.30
C LEU A 20 -15.16 -3.61 9.79
N GLU A 21 -16.39 -4.00 10.12
CA GLU A 21 -16.75 -4.42 11.47
C GLU A 21 -15.98 -5.67 11.92
N ARG A 22 -15.82 -6.66 11.02
CA ARG A 22 -15.01 -7.86 11.31
C ARG A 22 -13.54 -7.53 11.54
N ILE A 23 -12.95 -6.59 10.76
CA ILE A 23 -11.57 -6.11 10.95
C ILE A 23 -11.45 -5.46 12.33
N TRP A 24 -12.37 -4.57 12.69
CA TRP A 24 -12.39 -3.93 14.00
C TRP A 24 -12.50 -4.97 15.14
N ASN A 25 -13.41 -5.92 15.03
CA ASN A 25 -13.61 -6.98 16.01
C ASN A 25 -12.42 -7.96 16.13
N ALA A 26 -11.56 -8.01 15.11
CA ALA A 26 -10.28 -8.73 15.15
C ALA A 26 -9.19 -7.96 15.93
N GLY A 27 -9.51 -6.78 16.49
CA GLY A 27 -8.57 -5.95 17.26
C GLY A 27 -7.60 -5.13 16.38
N ILE A 28 -8.02 -4.77 15.18
CA ILE A 28 -7.23 -4.01 14.21
C ILE A 28 -7.83 -2.59 14.11
N PRO A 29 -7.16 -1.56 14.65
CA PRO A 29 -7.72 -0.21 14.74
C PRO A 29 -7.54 0.64 13.47
N LEU A 30 -6.68 0.24 12.55
CA LEU A 30 -6.41 0.95 11.32
C LEU A 30 -6.66 0.06 10.10
N VAL A 31 -7.19 0.64 9.03
CA VAL A 31 -7.42 -0.06 7.77
C VAL A 31 -6.87 0.76 6.60
N GLU A 32 -6.31 0.06 5.62
CA GLU A 32 -6.11 0.56 4.28
C GLU A 32 -7.18 -0.01 3.37
N ILE A 33 -7.76 0.81 2.49
CA ILE A 33 -8.68 0.32 1.47
C ILE A 33 -7.95 0.20 0.14
N PHE A 34 -7.98 -0.99 -0.45
CA PHE A 34 -7.43 -1.28 -1.76
C PHE A 34 -8.43 -0.90 -2.85
N CYS A 35 -8.05 0.01 -3.76
CA CYS A 35 -8.92 0.53 -4.80
C CYS A 35 -8.95 -0.38 -6.04
N ALA A 36 -9.62 -1.54 -5.95
CA ALA A 36 -10.06 -2.32 -7.11
C ALA A 36 -11.57 -2.14 -7.28
N ARG A 37 -12.08 -1.79 -8.47
CA ARG A 37 -13.50 -1.42 -8.65
C ARG A 37 -14.48 -2.53 -8.28
N GLN A 38 -14.10 -3.79 -8.44
CA GLN A 38 -14.89 -4.92 -7.93
C GLN A 38 -15.01 -4.94 -6.39
N HIS A 39 -14.05 -4.34 -5.68
CA HIS A 39 -13.99 -4.27 -4.22
C HIS A 39 -14.55 -2.93 -3.73
N LEU A 40 -13.88 -1.83 -4.05
CA LEU A 40 -14.33 -0.47 -3.83
C LEU A 40 -14.47 0.23 -5.18
N ASP A 41 -15.69 0.41 -5.68
CA ASP A 41 -15.90 1.25 -6.86
C ASP A 41 -15.92 2.72 -6.45
N TYR A 42 -14.78 3.38 -6.59
CA TYR A 42 -14.61 4.80 -6.29
C TYR A 42 -15.47 5.74 -7.16
N ARG A 43 -16.21 5.18 -8.13
CA ARG A 43 -17.22 5.89 -8.94
C ARG A 43 -18.65 5.69 -8.39
N ASP A 44 -18.84 4.71 -7.51
CA ASP A 44 -20.14 4.43 -6.88
C ASP A 44 -20.33 5.32 -5.63
N LYS A 45 -20.98 6.46 -5.84
CA LYS A 45 -21.27 7.42 -4.76
C LYS A 45 -22.11 6.82 -3.64
N ALA A 46 -22.96 5.81 -3.94
CA ALA A 46 -23.79 5.18 -2.92
C ALA A 46 -22.93 4.31 -2.00
N GLN A 47 -22.00 3.50 -2.55
CA GLN A 47 -21.06 2.74 -1.75
C GLN A 47 -20.18 3.67 -0.88
N ILE A 48 -19.65 4.75 -1.44
CA ILE A 48 -18.81 5.71 -0.70
C ILE A 48 -19.60 6.37 0.42
N ALA A 49 -20.86 6.76 0.18
CA ALA A 49 -21.71 7.37 1.20
C ALA A 49 -22.03 6.38 2.34
N GLU A 50 -22.31 5.12 2.01
CA GLU A 50 -22.52 4.05 3.01
C GLU A 50 -21.29 3.88 3.91
N LEU A 51 -20.11 3.76 3.32
CA LEU A 51 -18.85 3.68 4.07
C LEU A 51 -18.62 4.93 4.91
N GLY A 52 -18.91 6.12 4.38
CA GLY A 52 -18.78 7.38 5.10
C GLY A 52 -19.70 7.48 6.32
N HIS A 53 -20.91 6.96 6.23
CA HIS A 53 -21.80 6.87 7.39
C HIS A 53 -21.22 5.94 8.46
N TRP A 54 -20.74 4.77 8.06
CA TRP A 54 -20.21 3.79 8.98
C TRP A 54 -18.92 4.26 9.67
N PHE A 55 -17.96 4.83 8.92
CA PHE A 55 -16.68 5.33 9.48
C PHE A 55 -16.89 6.47 10.50
N ARG A 56 -17.93 7.27 10.33
CA ARG A 56 -18.26 8.37 11.26
C ARG A 56 -18.60 7.88 12.66
N ASP A 57 -19.30 6.75 12.72
CA ASP A 57 -19.79 6.15 13.97
C ASP A 57 -18.86 5.03 14.49
N SER A 58 -17.75 4.74 13.76
CA SER A 58 -16.81 3.67 14.07
C SER A 58 -15.52 4.20 14.70
N GLU A 59 -14.93 3.37 15.56
CA GLU A 59 -13.57 3.58 16.08
C GLU A 59 -12.48 3.14 15.10
N LEU A 60 -12.79 2.27 14.11
CA LEU A 60 -11.86 1.92 13.04
C LEU A 60 -11.54 3.17 12.21
N LYS A 61 -10.26 3.42 11.97
CA LYS A 61 -9.83 4.58 11.19
C LYS A 61 -9.29 4.16 9.83
N LEU A 62 -9.72 4.87 8.78
CA LEU A 62 -9.12 4.75 7.46
C LEU A 62 -7.77 5.44 7.48
N HIS A 63 -6.70 4.65 7.38
CA HIS A 63 -5.31 5.13 7.40
C HIS A 63 -4.88 5.60 6.02
N SER A 64 -5.11 4.76 5.01
CA SER A 64 -4.67 4.98 3.64
C SER A 64 -5.64 4.40 2.61
N LEU A 65 -5.54 4.90 1.39
CA LEU A 65 -6.03 4.23 0.19
C LEU A 65 -4.85 3.75 -0.63
N HIS A 66 -4.88 2.50 -1.07
CA HIS A 66 -4.01 2.04 -2.15
C HIS A 66 -4.61 2.53 -3.48
N SER A 67 -3.81 3.22 -4.27
CA SER A 67 -4.22 3.78 -5.57
C SER A 67 -4.74 2.70 -6.52
N PRO A 68 -5.74 2.98 -7.38
CA PRO A 68 -6.19 2.00 -8.35
C PRO A 68 -5.09 1.66 -9.36
N MET A 69 -4.88 0.36 -9.58
CA MET A 69 -3.90 -0.16 -10.54
C MET A 69 -4.55 -0.46 -11.91
N TYR A 70 -5.85 -0.60 -11.95
CA TYR A 70 -6.64 -0.88 -13.17
C TYR A 70 -7.93 -0.07 -13.16
N SER A 71 -8.37 0.36 -14.35
CA SER A 71 -9.60 1.14 -14.54
C SER A 71 -10.84 0.29 -14.79
N ASP A 72 -10.69 -1.02 -15.03
CA ASP A 72 -11.78 -1.94 -15.32
C ASP A 72 -12.59 -2.34 -14.08
N GLU A 73 -13.75 -2.96 -14.30
CA GLU A 73 -14.63 -3.43 -13.23
C GLU A 73 -14.08 -4.67 -12.52
N PHE A 74 -13.32 -5.49 -13.22
CA PHE A 74 -12.75 -6.72 -12.70
C PHE A 74 -11.23 -6.66 -12.84
N TRP A 75 -10.58 -6.34 -11.82
CA TRP A 75 -9.17 -6.07 -11.65
C TRP A 75 -8.25 -6.76 -12.67
N GLY A 76 -7.84 -5.99 -13.70
CA GLY A 76 -6.93 -6.40 -14.76
C GLY A 76 -7.46 -7.44 -15.77
N ARG A 77 -8.75 -7.81 -15.72
CA ARG A 77 -9.31 -8.85 -16.62
C ARG A 77 -9.61 -8.36 -18.03
N SER A 78 -9.76 -7.04 -18.21
CA SER A 78 -10.08 -6.46 -19.53
C SER A 78 -8.86 -6.16 -20.40
N GLY A 79 -7.67 -6.58 -19.95
CA GLY A 79 -6.44 -6.50 -20.71
C GLY A 79 -5.57 -5.27 -20.42
N PRO A 80 -4.45 -5.10 -21.16
CA PRO A 80 -3.40 -4.14 -20.85
C PRO A 80 -3.82 -2.67 -20.97
N ASP A 81 -4.86 -2.36 -21.74
CA ASP A 81 -5.35 -0.98 -21.88
C ASP A 81 -6.05 -0.45 -20.63
N THR A 82 -6.32 -1.31 -19.63
CA THR A 82 -6.92 -0.92 -18.37
C THR A 82 -5.90 -0.59 -17.28
N VAL A 83 -4.62 -0.84 -17.53
CA VAL A 83 -3.52 -0.58 -16.59
C VAL A 83 -3.39 0.92 -16.36
N LEU A 84 -3.35 1.30 -15.07
CA LEU A 84 -3.13 2.68 -14.64
C LEU A 84 -1.67 2.85 -14.24
N ASN A 85 -0.91 3.58 -15.05
CA ASN A 85 0.52 3.81 -14.85
C ASN A 85 0.83 5.30 -14.91
N ILE A 86 1.31 5.89 -13.82
CA ILE A 86 1.68 7.31 -13.75
C ILE A 86 2.96 7.63 -14.53
N ALA A 87 3.76 6.61 -14.84
CA ALA A 87 4.98 6.72 -15.65
C ALA A 87 4.72 6.49 -17.16
N GLU A 88 3.46 6.30 -17.59
CA GLU A 88 3.08 6.03 -18.98
C GLU A 88 3.43 7.20 -19.89
N PRO A 89 4.31 7.02 -20.90
CA PRO A 89 4.73 8.09 -21.80
C PRO A 89 3.64 8.54 -22.78
N GLU A 90 2.63 7.69 -23.04
CA GLU A 90 1.52 8.06 -23.90
C GLU A 90 0.57 9.03 -23.19
N ARG A 91 0.49 10.24 -23.68
CA ARG A 91 -0.22 11.34 -23.01
C ARG A 91 -1.67 11.02 -22.66
N MET A 92 -2.42 10.39 -23.55
CA MET A 92 -3.85 10.13 -23.30
C MET A 92 -4.06 9.06 -22.21
N LYS A 93 -3.23 8.01 -22.21
CA LYS A 93 -3.24 6.99 -21.16
C LYS A 93 -2.85 7.58 -19.81
N ARG A 94 -1.83 8.44 -19.80
CA ARG A 94 -1.39 9.13 -18.58
C ARG A 94 -2.49 10.05 -18.01
N ILE A 95 -3.14 10.88 -18.85
CA ILE A 95 -4.26 11.72 -18.41
C ILE A 95 -5.37 10.85 -17.81
N HIS A 96 -5.73 9.75 -18.48
CA HIS A 96 -6.73 8.81 -17.97
C HIS A 96 -6.31 8.25 -16.60
N THR A 97 -5.05 7.83 -16.45
CA THR A 97 -4.51 7.36 -15.18
C THR A 97 -4.64 8.39 -14.05
N VAL A 98 -4.20 9.62 -14.31
CA VAL A 98 -4.27 10.72 -13.33
C VAL A 98 -5.72 11.03 -12.94
N ASP A 99 -6.65 11.02 -13.90
CA ASP A 99 -8.07 11.25 -13.65
C ASP A 99 -8.69 10.15 -12.79
N GLU A 100 -8.34 8.88 -13.02
CA GLU A 100 -8.83 7.77 -12.20
C GLU A 100 -8.29 7.86 -10.74
N ILE A 101 -7.01 8.20 -10.57
CA ILE A 101 -6.42 8.40 -9.24
C ILE A 101 -7.09 9.58 -8.52
N LYS A 102 -7.35 10.69 -9.22
CA LYS A 102 -8.07 11.83 -8.64
C LYS A 102 -9.48 11.46 -8.19
N ARG A 103 -10.21 10.61 -8.95
CA ARG A 103 -11.52 10.09 -8.52
C ARG A 103 -11.43 9.26 -7.25
N ALA A 104 -10.40 8.43 -7.11
CA ALA A 104 -10.18 7.71 -5.85
C ALA A 104 -9.88 8.68 -4.69
N LEU A 105 -9.10 9.72 -4.92
CA LEU A 105 -8.82 10.77 -3.93
C LEU A 105 -10.07 11.55 -3.48
N GLU A 106 -11.11 11.67 -4.32
CA GLU A 106 -12.38 12.31 -3.94
C GLU A 106 -13.09 11.59 -2.77
N ILE A 107 -12.76 10.33 -2.50
CA ILE A 107 -13.26 9.60 -1.33
C ILE A 107 -12.93 10.35 -0.03
N ALA A 108 -11.79 11.05 0.04
CA ALA A 108 -11.38 11.82 1.21
C ALA A 108 -12.40 12.90 1.63
N GLU A 109 -13.23 13.36 0.70
CA GLU A 109 -14.30 14.35 0.99
C GLU A 109 -15.44 13.73 1.83
N THR A 110 -15.59 12.40 1.80
CA THR A 110 -16.64 11.66 2.53
C THR A 110 -16.06 10.83 3.67
N VAL A 111 -14.91 10.18 3.43
CA VAL A 111 -14.17 9.38 4.42
C VAL A 111 -12.75 9.92 4.48
N PRO A 112 -12.41 10.77 5.45
CA PRO A 112 -11.05 11.30 5.59
C PRO A 112 -10.03 10.19 5.81
N PHE A 113 -8.89 10.26 5.12
CA PHE A 113 -7.74 9.39 5.29
C PHE A 113 -6.44 10.19 5.11
N ARG A 114 -5.33 9.62 5.56
CA ARG A 114 -4.07 10.35 5.61
C ARG A 114 -3.21 10.16 4.36
N TYR A 115 -3.13 8.95 3.83
CA TYR A 115 -2.18 8.60 2.79
C TYR A 115 -2.83 7.98 1.56
N LEU A 116 -2.35 8.36 0.38
CA LEU A 116 -2.54 7.62 -0.86
C LEU A 116 -1.25 6.87 -1.16
N ILE A 117 -1.31 5.53 -1.25
CA ILE A 117 -0.17 4.71 -1.66
C ILE A 117 -0.16 4.61 -3.17
N GLN A 118 0.96 4.94 -3.79
CA GLN A 118 1.10 5.04 -5.24
C GLN A 118 2.36 4.32 -5.74
N HIS A 119 2.18 3.43 -6.70
CA HIS A 119 3.29 2.81 -7.41
C HIS A 119 3.95 3.79 -8.40
N LEU A 120 5.27 3.76 -8.47
CA LEU A 120 6.03 4.42 -9.52
C LEU A 120 6.33 3.38 -10.62
N GLY A 121 5.51 3.39 -11.66
CA GLY A 121 5.51 2.36 -12.69
C GLY A 121 4.66 1.14 -12.35
N VAL A 122 4.78 0.09 -13.15
CA VAL A 122 4.10 -1.20 -12.99
C VAL A 122 5.10 -2.34 -12.84
N GLY A 123 4.64 -3.55 -12.51
CA GLY A 123 5.51 -4.72 -12.40
C GLY A 123 6.34 -4.95 -13.67
N GLY A 124 7.65 -5.20 -13.52
CA GLY A 124 8.57 -5.39 -14.65
C GLY A 124 8.89 -4.15 -15.47
N GLU A 125 8.50 -2.95 -15.02
CA GLU A 125 8.81 -1.69 -15.71
C GLU A 125 10.31 -1.48 -15.82
N GLU A 126 10.79 -1.21 -17.06
CA GLU A 126 12.19 -0.90 -17.32
C GLU A 126 12.48 0.59 -17.16
N TRP A 127 13.72 0.90 -16.75
CA TRP A 127 14.19 2.27 -16.61
C TRP A 127 14.25 3.00 -17.95
N GLU A 128 13.58 4.14 -18.03
CA GLU A 128 13.68 5.12 -19.10
C GLU A 128 13.54 6.53 -18.53
N GLN A 129 14.42 7.47 -18.94
CA GLN A 129 14.35 8.86 -18.47
C GLN A 129 12.98 9.50 -18.75
N ARG A 130 12.40 9.21 -19.92
CA ARG A 130 11.08 9.71 -20.31
C ARG A 130 9.96 9.27 -19.35
N LYS A 131 10.06 8.06 -18.79
CA LYS A 131 9.09 7.56 -17.81
C LYS A 131 9.20 8.32 -16.49
N ILE A 132 10.42 8.62 -16.06
CA ILE A 132 10.70 9.43 -14.87
C ILE A 132 10.13 10.85 -15.03
N ASP A 133 10.40 11.51 -16.16
CA ASP A 133 9.88 12.86 -16.46
C ASP A 133 8.34 12.87 -16.49
N THR A 134 7.76 11.79 -17.01
CA THR A 134 6.30 11.59 -17.04
C THR A 134 5.72 11.40 -15.64
N ALA A 135 6.39 10.60 -14.82
CA ALA A 135 5.98 10.35 -13.44
C ALA A 135 6.04 11.64 -12.59
N PHE A 136 7.07 12.48 -12.76
CA PHE A 136 7.11 13.80 -12.12
C PHE A 136 5.89 14.64 -12.45
N SER A 137 5.55 14.75 -13.76
CA SER A 137 4.38 15.53 -14.20
C SER A 137 3.07 14.97 -13.63
N SER A 138 2.92 13.65 -13.56
CA SER A 138 1.73 13.01 -12.99
C SER A 138 1.63 13.28 -11.48
N LEU A 139 2.75 13.14 -10.76
CA LEU A 139 2.79 13.33 -9.32
C LEU A 139 2.57 14.80 -8.91
N GLU A 140 3.02 15.78 -9.71
CA GLU A 140 2.67 17.18 -9.49
C GLU A 140 1.15 17.38 -9.43
N GLU A 141 0.44 16.87 -10.43
CA GLU A 141 -1.01 16.98 -10.51
C GLU A 141 -1.72 16.23 -9.36
N ILE A 142 -1.29 14.98 -9.10
CA ILE A 142 -1.88 14.13 -8.05
C ILE A 142 -1.62 14.74 -6.66
N SER A 143 -0.38 15.20 -6.37
CA SER A 143 -0.01 15.74 -5.07
C SER A 143 -0.73 17.05 -4.75
N VAL A 144 -0.91 17.92 -5.75
CA VAL A 144 -1.70 19.16 -5.55
C VAL A 144 -3.15 18.82 -5.24
N PHE A 145 -3.75 17.87 -5.96
CA PHE A 145 -5.14 17.45 -5.77
C PHE A 145 -5.34 16.73 -4.42
N ALA A 146 -4.40 15.88 -4.02
CA ALA A 146 -4.39 15.18 -2.74
C ALA A 146 -4.27 16.15 -1.55
N ARG A 147 -3.32 17.10 -1.62
CA ARG A 147 -3.09 18.10 -0.57
C ARG A 147 -4.32 18.96 -0.27
N GLN A 148 -5.11 19.31 -1.29
CA GLN A 148 -6.36 20.05 -1.11
C GLN A 148 -7.39 19.27 -0.27
N ARG A 149 -7.23 17.95 -0.16
CA ARG A 149 -8.07 17.03 0.62
C ARG A 149 -7.43 16.57 1.91
N GLY A 150 -6.26 17.13 2.26
CA GLY A 150 -5.50 16.74 3.45
C GLY A 150 -4.81 15.38 3.32
N VAL A 151 -4.64 14.88 2.09
CA VAL A 151 -4.01 13.59 1.80
C VAL A 151 -2.56 13.82 1.35
N GLU A 152 -1.64 13.01 1.87
CA GLU A 152 -0.24 12.92 1.46
C GLU A 152 -0.05 11.71 0.54
N VAL A 153 0.71 11.88 -0.54
CA VAL A 153 1.04 10.80 -1.47
C VAL A 153 2.32 10.11 -0.98
N LEU A 154 2.26 8.79 -0.79
CA LEU A 154 3.43 7.96 -0.51
C LEU A 154 3.76 7.11 -1.73
N LEU A 155 5.04 7.12 -2.13
CA LEU A 155 5.54 6.22 -3.15
C LEU A 155 5.89 4.87 -2.53
N GLU A 156 5.51 3.79 -3.19
CA GLU A 156 5.83 2.45 -2.75
C GLU A 156 7.04 1.89 -3.51
N ASN A 157 7.96 1.24 -2.80
CA ASN A 157 9.00 0.45 -3.46
C ASN A 157 8.38 -0.84 -4.02
N THR A 158 8.47 -1.01 -5.32
CA THR A 158 7.95 -2.18 -6.04
C THR A 158 9.04 -2.87 -6.85
N PRO A 159 8.89 -4.16 -7.19
CA PRO A 159 9.93 -4.92 -7.90
C PRO A 159 9.98 -4.54 -9.39
N ASN A 160 10.36 -3.28 -9.68
CA ASN A 160 10.61 -2.76 -11.03
C ASN A 160 11.83 -1.83 -11.04
N GLN A 161 12.31 -1.44 -12.23
CA GLN A 161 13.51 -0.62 -12.35
C GLN A 161 13.28 0.88 -12.07
N LEU A 162 12.05 1.35 -11.88
CA LEU A 162 11.76 2.75 -11.54
C LEU A 162 11.68 2.96 -10.02
N SER A 163 11.29 1.94 -9.25
CA SER A 163 10.93 2.05 -7.84
C SER A 163 11.64 1.07 -6.90
N SER A 164 12.83 0.56 -7.27
CA SER A 164 13.74 0.00 -6.29
C SER A 164 14.10 1.05 -5.22
N ALA A 165 14.55 0.64 -4.04
CA ALA A 165 14.83 1.58 -2.96
C ALA A 165 15.85 2.65 -3.35
N GLU A 166 16.92 2.28 -4.07
CA GLU A 166 17.91 3.22 -4.58
C GLU A 166 17.30 4.21 -5.58
N ARG A 167 16.43 3.72 -6.47
CA ARG A 167 15.77 4.55 -7.49
C ARG A 167 14.74 5.50 -6.89
N LEU A 168 13.97 5.03 -5.91
CA LEU A 168 13.06 5.89 -5.16
C LEU A 168 13.81 6.99 -4.41
N LEU A 169 14.92 6.66 -3.73
CA LEU A 169 15.73 7.66 -3.05
C LEU A 169 16.22 8.73 -4.05
N MET A 170 16.78 8.30 -5.19
CA MET A 170 17.19 9.22 -6.25
C MET A 170 16.02 10.08 -6.76
N PHE A 171 14.84 9.48 -6.95
CA PHE A 171 13.64 10.20 -7.38
C PHE A 171 13.23 11.26 -6.35
N LEU A 172 13.22 10.91 -5.05
CA LEU A 172 12.91 11.84 -3.96
C LEU A 172 13.90 13.00 -3.87
N GLU A 173 15.19 12.75 -4.11
CA GLU A 173 16.24 13.79 -4.13
C GLU A 173 16.12 14.73 -5.35
N MET A 174 15.61 14.23 -6.48
CA MET A 174 15.45 15.01 -7.71
C MET A 174 14.16 15.83 -7.73
N THR A 175 13.13 15.42 -7.01
CA THR A 175 11.84 16.11 -7.01
C THR A 175 11.83 17.31 -6.07
N HIS A 176 11.05 18.34 -6.44
CA HIS A 176 10.71 19.45 -5.54
C HIS A 176 9.42 19.18 -4.75
N LEU A 177 8.79 18.03 -4.97
CA LEU A 177 7.59 17.62 -4.25
C LEU A 177 7.97 17.05 -2.88
N ASP A 178 7.17 17.37 -1.88
CA ASP A 178 7.31 16.79 -0.54
C ASP A 178 6.66 15.40 -0.53
N LEU A 179 7.40 14.41 -1.02
CA LEU A 179 6.97 13.02 -1.12
C LEU A 179 7.68 12.16 -0.09
N ASN A 180 6.98 11.16 0.40
CA ASN A 180 7.48 10.17 1.33
C ASN A 180 7.19 8.74 0.81
N VAL A 181 7.49 7.72 1.62
CA VAL A 181 7.49 6.32 1.20
C VAL A 181 6.53 5.49 2.05
N CYS A 182 5.78 4.61 1.37
CA CYS A 182 5.26 3.38 1.93
C CYS A 182 6.32 2.29 1.68
N PHE A 183 6.91 1.76 2.75
CA PHE A 183 7.94 0.75 2.64
C PHE A 183 7.32 -0.64 2.61
N ASP A 184 7.40 -1.30 1.46
CA ASP A 184 6.97 -2.67 1.30
C ASP A 184 8.14 -3.64 1.52
N LEU A 185 7.98 -4.50 2.55
CA LEU A 185 9.00 -5.47 2.95
C LEU A 185 9.11 -6.63 1.97
N GLY A 186 7.96 -7.10 1.46
CA GLY A 186 7.93 -8.20 0.51
C GLY A 186 8.58 -7.82 -0.81
N HIS A 187 8.28 -6.64 -1.32
CA HIS A 187 8.91 -6.10 -2.52
C HIS A 187 10.43 -5.89 -2.33
N ALA A 188 10.84 -5.40 -1.17
CA ALA A 188 12.25 -5.28 -0.84
C ALA A 188 12.96 -6.66 -0.81
N ASN A 189 12.29 -7.69 -0.27
CA ASN A 189 12.82 -9.07 -0.25
C ASN A 189 13.02 -9.65 -1.66
N MET A 190 12.17 -9.29 -2.59
CA MET A 190 12.27 -9.72 -4.01
C MET A 190 13.34 -8.97 -4.79
N ASN A 191 13.79 -7.84 -4.30
CA ASN A 191 14.70 -6.93 -5.03
C ASN A 191 16.08 -6.89 -4.36
N GLU A 192 16.42 -5.83 -3.64
CA GLU A 192 17.74 -5.63 -3.04
C GLU A 192 17.89 -6.22 -1.63
N GLY A 193 16.83 -6.79 -1.07
CA GLY A 193 16.75 -7.28 0.30
C GLY A 193 16.23 -6.23 1.29
N VAL A 194 15.56 -6.71 2.34
CA VAL A 194 14.84 -5.86 3.31
C VAL A 194 15.75 -4.83 3.99
N GLU A 195 16.92 -5.25 4.48
CA GLU A 195 17.79 -4.36 5.24
C GLU A 195 18.45 -3.26 4.38
N PRO A 196 19.03 -3.55 3.20
CA PRO A 196 19.58 -2.51 2.33
C PRO A 196 18.51 -1.50 1.89
N ALA A 197 17.35 -1.98 1.49
CA ALA A 197 16.21 -1.13 1.09
C ALA A 197 15.75 -0.24 2.25
N PHE A 198 15.58 -0.81 3.44
CA PHE A 198 15.20 -0.06 4.63
C PHE A 198 16.20 1.05 4.96
N ARG A 199 17.50 0.75 4.94
CA ARG A 199 18.55 1.75 5.23
C ARG A 199 18.52 2.91 4.24
N ALA A 200 18.28 2.64 2.97
CA ALA A 200 18.19 3.68 1.95
C ALA A 200 16.98 4.62 2.19
N LEU A 201 15.82 4.06 2.58
CA LEU A 201 14.55 4.79 2.62
C LEU A 201 14.11 5.23 4.02
N SER A 202 14.79 4.83 5.10
CA SER A 202 14.34 4.94 6.50
C SER A 202 13.88 6.34 6.92
N SER A 203 14.52 7.41 6.43
CA SER A 203 14.15 8.80 6.73
C SER A 203 12.83 9.25 6.08
N HIS A 204 12.42 8.56 5.03
CA HIS A 204 11.23 8.87 4.24
C HIS A 204 10.03 7.97 4.54
N ILE A 205 10.20 6.88 5.32
CA ILE A 205 9.12 5.93 5.60
C ILE A 205 8.05 6.60 6.47
N ARG A 206 6.77 6.52 6.02
CA ARG A 206 5.59 7.01 6.73
C ARG A 206 4.52 5.94 6.92
N SER A 207 4.51 4.91 6.06
CA SER A 207 3.67 3.72 6.16
C SER A 207 4.48 2.49 5.74
N THR A 208 3.96 1.31 6.02
CA THR A 208 4.57 0.05 5.59
C THR A 208 3.53 -0.85 4.96
N HIS A 209 3.96 -1.69 4.00
CA HIS A 209 3.29 -2.93 3.64
C HIS A 209 4.12 -4.11 4.13
N VAL A 210 3.45 -5.03 4.79
CA VAL A 210 4.10 -6.16 5.45
C VAL A 210 3.45 -7.45 4.99
N HIS A 211 4.19 -8.23 4.23
CA HIS A 211 3.85 -9.57 3.79
C HIS A 211 5.13 -10.38 3.58
N ASP A 212 5.01 -11.69 3.51
CA ASP A 212 6.14 -12.57 3.17
C ASP A 212 6.04 -13.05 1.72
N ASN A 213 7.13 -13.59 1.21
CA ASN A 213 7.22 -14.24 -0.10
C ASN A 213 8.47 -15.13 -0.18
N ASN A 214 8.63 -15.82 -1.30
CA ASN A 214 9.78 -16.71 -1.54
C ASN A 214 11.03 -16.00 -2.11
N GLY A 215 11.03 -14.66 -2.16
CA GLY A 215 12.09 -13.86 -2.75
C GLY A 215 12.06 -13.73 -4.28
N SER A 216 11.08 -14.34 -4.95
CA SER A 216 10.96 -14.30 -6.42
C SER A 216 9.56 -14.00 -6.94
N GLU A 217 8.52 -14.27 -6.15
CA GLU A 217 7.13 -14.08 -6.50
C GLU A 217 6.43 -13.21 -5.48
N ASP A 218 5.65 -12.25 -5.95
CA ASP A 218 4.85 -11.36 -5.13
C ASP A 218 3.59 -12.08 -4.63
N SER A 219 3.79 -12.98 -3.66
CA SER A 219 2.77 -13.91 -3.19
C SER A 219 1.94 -13.41 -2.02
N HIS A 220 2.34 -12.31 -1.36
CA HIS A 220 1.65 -11.71 -0.21
C HIS A 220 1.27 -12.73 0.88
N LEU A 221 2.25 -13.58 1.26
CA LEU A 221 2.06 -14.60 2.28
C LEU A 221 1.88 -13.98 3.67
N PHE A 222 1.15 -14.70 4.52
CA PHE A 222 0.96 -14.33 5.93
C PHE A 222 2.27 -14.54 6.71
N PRO A 223 2.88 -13.48 7.25
CA PRO A 223 4.14 -13.56 7.97
C PRO A 223 4.11 -14.56 9.13
N LEU A 224 5.08 -15.46 9.16
CA LEU A 224 5.26 -16.49 10.19
C LEU A 224 4.10 -17.52 10.32
N VAL A 225 3.05 -17.41 9.52
CA VAL A 225 1.87 -18.31 9.52
C VAL A 225 1.87 -19.18 8.27
N ALA A 226 2.03 -18.58 7.09
CA ALA A 226 2.10 -19.32 5.83
C ALA A 226 3.49 -19.94 5.64
N GLU A 227 3.53 -21.09 4.96
CA GLU A 227 4.80 -21.72 4.54
C GLU A 227 5.38 -21.04 3.31
N GLY A 228 6.68 -21.17 3.11
CA GLY A 228 7.38 -20.68 1.91
C GLY A 228 7.91 -19.25 2.00
N GLY A 229 7.67 -18.55 3.10
CA GLY A 229 8.26 -17.24 3.35
C GLY A 229 9.76 -17.30 3.61
N THR A 230 10.49 -16.26 3.16
CA THR A 230 11.97 -16.21 3.24
C THR A 230 12.50 -14.99 3.99
N ILE A 231 11.63 -14.09 4.45
CA ILE A 231 12.04 -12.89 5.19
C ILE A 231 12.57 -13.27 6.57
N ASP A 232 13.74 -12.74 6.94
CA ASP A 232 14.24 -12.77 8.31
C ASP A 232 13.42 -11.82 9.20
N TRP A 233 12.38 -12.36 9.82
CA TRP A 233 11.45 -11.58 10.66
C TRP A 233 12.09 -11.04 11.93
N ALA A 234 13.15 -11.66 12.47
CA ALA A 234 13.87 -11.11 13.61
C ALA A 234 14.56 -9.80 13.24
N ARG A 235 15.22 -9.80 12.09
CA ARG A 235 15.88 -8.61 11.56
C ARG A 235 14.86 -7.57 11.08
N ALA A 236 13.86 -7.97 10.32
CA ALA A 236 12.81 -7.07 9.80
C ALA A 236 12.07 -6.34 10.91
N MET A 237 11.65 -7.04 11.96
CA MET A 237 10.95 -6.42 13.09
C MET A 237 11.85 -5.50 13.91
N THR A 238 13.16 -5.79 14.01
CA THR A 238 14.14 -4.88 14.64
C THR A 238 14.19 -3.56 13.87
N LEU A 239 14.26 -3.61 12.55
CA LEU A 239 14.26 -2.42 11.68
C LEU A 239 12.94 -1.64 11.79
N LEU A 240 11.80 -2.31 11.69
CA LEU A 240 10.49 -1.65 11.77
C LEU A 240 10.27 -0.97 13.14
N ARG A 241 10.66 -1.60 14.23
CA ARG A 241 10.57 -1.00 15.58
C ARG A 241 11.41 0.27 15.71
N SER A 242 12.51 0.40 14.97
CA SER A 242 13.33 1.61 14.96
C SER A 242 12.62 2.84 14.39
N LEU A 243 11.57 2.65 13.57
CA LEU A 243 10.72 3.74 13.05
C LEU A 243 9.87 4.42 14.14
N GLY A 244 9.68 3.78 15.29
CA GLY A 244 8.85 4.29 16.38
C GLY A 244 9.32 5.61 17.01
N GLY A 245 10.55 6.08 16.70
CA GLY A 245 11.11 7.36 17.11
C GLY A 245 10.98 8.49 16.09
N ALA A 246 10.34 8.26 14.95
CA ALA A 246 10.24 9.26 13.88
C ALA A 246 9.28 10.41 14.26
N PRO A 247 9.58 11.67 13.86
CA PRO A 247 8.76 12.85 14.17
C PRO A 247 7.32 12.79 13.65
N SER A 248 7.04 11.90 12.69
CA SER A 248 5.74 11.75 12.02
C SER A 248 4.71 10.92 12.77
N GLY A 249 5.00 10.45 13.99
CA GLY A 249 4.14 9.50 14.72
C GLY A 249 4.51 8.04 14.43
N GLN A 250 3.86 7.11 15.13
CA GLN A 250 4.15 5.68 14.96
C GLN A 250 3.74 5.21 13.57
N CYS A 251 4.69 4.73 12.77
CA CYS A 251 4.43 4.00 11.54
C CYS A 251 3.64 2.71 11.88
N PRO A 252 2.53 2.42 11.21
CA PRO A 252 1.76 1.21 11.49
C PRO A 252 2.51 -0.05 11.06
N LEU A 253 2.16 -1.18 11.65
CA LEU A 253 2.44 -2.51 11.12
C LEU A 253 1.24 -2.87 10.24
N LEU A 254 1.29 -2.55 8.94
CA LEU A 254 0.19 -2.73 8.03
C LEU A 254 0.40 -4.01 7.22
N LEU A 255 -0.40 -5.04 7.53
CA LEU A 255 -0.38 -6.28 6.76
C LEU A 255 -1.12 -6.10 5.43
N GLU A 256 -0.44 -6.40 4.32
CA GLU A 256 -1.02 -6.47 3.00
C GLU A 256 -0.92 -7.90 2.47
N LEU A 257 -2.03 -8.62 2.53
CA LEU A 257 -2.05 -10.07 2.36
C LEU A 257 -2.94 -10.48 1.20
N ARG A 258 -2.67 -11.65 0.63
CA ARG A 258 -3.54 -12.26 -0.40
C ARG A 258 -4.47 -13.28 0.24
N GLU A 259 -5.71 -13.29 -0.24
CA GLU A 259 -6.70 -14.29 0.16
C GLU A 259 -6.21 -15.71 -0.10
N VAL A 260 -6.38 -16.56 0.91
CA VAL A 260 -6.17 -18.02 0.80
C VAL A 260 -7.55 -18.66 0.79
N PRO A 261 -8.06 -19.12 -0.36
CA PRO A 261 -9.45 -19.57 -0.51
C PRO A 261 -9.85 -20.73 0.40
N GLU A 262 -8.86 -21.52 0.84
CA GLU A 262 -9.06 -22.66 1.75
C GLU A 262 -9.32 -22.24 3.20
N TRP A 263 -9.04 -20.99 3.56
CA TRP A 263 -9.20 -20.50 4.92
C TRP A 263 -10.58 -19.89 5.15
N ALA A 264 -11.39 -20.59 5.94
CA ALA A 264 -12.75 -20.14 6.27
C ALA A 264 -12.79 -18.84 7.09
N HIS A 265 -11.73 -18.57 7.86
CA HIS A 265 -11.64 -17.44 8.79
C HIS A 265 -10.29 -16.73 8.67
N PRO A 266 -10.00 -16.02 7.56
CA PRO A 266 -8.67 -15.44 7.32
C PRO A 266 -8.26 -14.40 8.38
N LEU A 267 -9.19 -13.76 9.06
CA LEU A 267 -8.88 -12.80 10.13
C LEU A 267 -8.29 -13.46 11.39
N ASP A 268 -8.51 -14.75 11.61
CA ASP A 268 -7.84 -15.48 12.69
C ASP A 268 -6.35 -15.64 12.39
N GLN A 269 -5.99 -15.93 11.12
CA GLN A 269 -4.61 -16.01 10.66
C GLN A 269 -3.94 -14.64 10.62
N VAL A 270 -4.66 -13.57 10.27
CA VAL A 270 -4.17 -12.19 10.37
C VAL A 270 -3.79 -11.88 11.83
N ARG A 271 -4.67 -12.21 12.77
CA ARG A 271 -4.40 -12.00 14.20
C ARG A 271 -3.20 -12.81 14.67
N GLU A 272 -3.08 -14.06 14.25
CA GLU A 272 -1.94 -14.91 14.55
C GLU A 272 -0.63 -14.34 13.97
N SER A 273 -0.63 -13.82 12.73
CA SER A 273 0.53 -13.13 12.16
C SER A 273 0.95 -11.93 13.01
N PHE A 274 0.02 -11.08 13.43
CA PHE A 274 0.34 -9.96 14.32
C PHE A 274 0.96 -10.43 15.64
N GLU A 275 0.35 -11.42 16.30
CA GLU A 275 0.84 -11.95 17.57
C GLU A 275 2.24 -12.52 17.43
N ARG A 276 2.51 -13.26 16.37
CA ARG A 276 3.83 -13.84 16.11
C ARG A 276 4.87 -12.74 15.82
N LEU A 277 4.56 -11.76 14.96
CA LEU A 277 5.46 -10.64 14.65
C LEU A 277 5.77 -9.78 15.89
N GLU A 278 4.78 -9.49 16.72
CA GLU A 278 4.95 -8.71 17.95
C GLU A 278 5.85 -9.44 18.97
N ASN A 279 5.80 -10.77 18.99
CA ASN A 279 6.59 -11.61 19.90
C ASN A 279 7.96 -12.02 19.32
N VAL A 280 8.30 -11.65 18.09
CA VAL A 280 9.64 -11.91 17.55
C VAL A 280 10.69 -11.18 18.39
N LYS A 281 11.67 -11.92 18.89
CA LYS A 281 12.80 -11.35 19.63
C LYS A 281 13.72 -10.59 18.68
N SER A 282 14.32 -9.52 19.20
CA SER A 282 15.33 -8.77 18.46
C SER A 282 16.56 -9.66 18.17
N SER A 283 17.10 -9.52 16.97
CA SER A 283 18.35 -10.20 16.58
C SER A 283 19.55 -9.82 17.46
N ASP A 284 19.45 -8.74 18.23
CA ASP A 284 20.52 -8.25 19.11
C ASP A 284 20.46 -8.89 20.52
N GLU A 285 19.45 -9.75 20.80
CA GLU A 285 19.27 -10.45 22.08
C GLU A 285 19.70 -11.94 22.04
N SER A 286 20.35 -12.39 20.96
CA SER A 286 20.78 -13.78 20.77
C SER A 286 22.32 -13.95 20.89
#